data_0eb7dcc7e4f62d75516e9756a05f2b69
#
_entry.id   0eb7dcc7e4f62d75516e9756a05f2b69
#
_cell.length_a   1.000
_cell.length_b   1.000
_cell.length_c   1.000
_cell.angle_alpha   90.00
_cell.angle_beta   90.00
_cell.angle_gamma   90.00
#
_symmetry.space_group_name_H-M   'P 1'
#
loop_
_entity.id
_entity.type
_entity.pdbx_description
1 polymer ?
#
loop_
_entity_poly.entity_id
_entity_poly.type
_entity_poly.pdbx_seq_one_letter_code
_entity_poly.pdbx_strand_id
1 'polypeptide(L)'
;MRKVIIILFSILTIPLWATDYYVKSTGNDSNTGLSDAQAWKTITKVNTVWAAGTFAPGDNIYFRRGDTFYGTLTVTESGTSANNITIGAYGTGNNPVLSGFQVTSSWTDPETDGIYVHSLSPESTPNILLLDGVNTPLGRYPDHTYLDVESATTSTITDTDLAASPDFDGAQVVIRTWYWMLEKSTILNHTGTSITHGSNRYAP
;
A
#
# COMPACT_ATOMS: atom_id res chain seq x y z
N MET A 1 10.25 66.10 36.81
CA MET A 1 9.79 64.75 37.19
C MET A 1 9.28 64.04 35.93
N ARG A 2 10.02 63.02 35.45
CA ARG A 2 9.61 62.22 34.26
C ARG A 2 8.63 61.16 34.76
N LYS A 3 7.40 61.13 34.23
CA LYS A 3 6.41 60.11 34.51
C LYS A 3 6.73 58.89 33.60
N VAL A 4 7.10 57.75 34.21
CA VAL A 4 7.26 56.47 33.52
C VAL A 4 5.87 55.83 33.45
N ILE A 5 5.35 55.66 32.24
CA ILE A 5 4.13 54.91 32.01
C ILE A 5 4.52 53.43 31.75
N ILE A 6 4.24 52.54 32.69
CA ILE A 6 4.38 51.11 32.54
C ILE A 6 3.11 50.60 31.87
N ILE A 7 3.21 50.20 30.58
CA ILE A 7 2.12 49.50 29.87
C ILE A 7 2.24 48.03 30.22
N LEU A 8 1.32 47.54 31.05
CA LEU A 8 1.19 46.13 31.39
C LEU A 8 0.51 45.42 30.21
N PHE A 9 1.29 44.69 29.40
CA PHE A 9 0.76 43.88 28.31
C PHE A 9 0.22 42.57 28.92
N SER A 10 -1.09 42.48 29.11
CA SER A 10 -1.74 41.25 29.57
C SER A 10 -1.75 40.26 28.39
N ILE A 11 -0.91 39.23 28.48
CA ILE A 11 -0.95 38.09 27.53
C ILE A 11 -2.21 37.28 27.86
N LEU A 12 -3.24 37.46 27.06
CA LEU A 12 -4.45 36.66 27.12
C LEU A 12 -4.10 35.25 26.56
N THR A 13 -3.82 34.32 27.44
CA THR A 13 -3.65 32.90 27.05
C THR A 13 -5.03 32.34 26.70
N ILE A 14 -5.32 32.22 25.42
CA ILE A 14 -6.50 31.51 24.95
C ILE A 14 -6.21 30.01 25.17
N PRO A 15 -7.00 29.29 25.99
CA PRO A 15 -6.84 27.84 26.11
C PRO A 15 -7.10 27.20 24.75
N LEU A 16 -6.10 26.54 24.18
CA LEU A 16 -6.25 25.73 23.00
C LEU A 16 -6.97 24.46 23.45
N TRP A 17 -8.26 24.33 23.11
CA TRP A 17 -9.04 23.14 23.42
C TRP A 17 -8.67 22.07 22.41
N ALA A 18 -8.39 20.86 22.89
CA ALA A 18 -8.23 19.67 22.07
C ALA A 18 -9.50 19.45 21.23
N THR A 19 -9.33 19.18 19.96
CA THR A 19 -10.44 18.94 19.04
C THR A 19 -10.49 17.45 18.67
N ASP A 20 -11.69 16.87 18.69
CA ASP A 20 -11.92 15.51 18.26
C ASP A 20 -12.38 15.50 16.79
N TYR A 21 -11.68 14.74 15.97
CA TYR A 21 -12.01 14.50 14.57
C TYR A 21 -12.43 13.05 14.35
N TYR A 22 -13.45 12.85 13.52
CA TYR A 22 -14.09 11.56 13.30
C TYR A 22 -13.97 11.11 11.85
N VAL A 23 -13.65 9.84 11.65
CA VAL A 23 -13.49 9.20 10.34
C VAL A 23 -14.30 7.92 10.31
N LYS A 24 -15.18 7.74 9.30
CA LYS A 24 -15.95 6.50 9.09
C LYS A 24 -16.11 6.18 7.62
N SER A 25 -16.16 4.90 7.26
CA SER A 25 -16.24 4.44 5.86
C SER A 25 -17.46 4.96 5.11
N THR A 26 -18.55 5.28 5.84
CA THR A 26 -19.78 5.90 5.31
C THR A 26 -19.79 7.42 5.42
N GLY A 27 -18.68 8.05 5.80
CA GLY A 27 -18.53 9.50 5.91
C GLY A 27 -18.45 10.23 4.58
N ASN A 28 -18.13 11.52 4.64
CA ASN A 28 -17.94 12.36 3.47
C ASN A 28 -16.77 13.32 3.70
N ASP A 29 -15.81 13.33 2.78
CA ASP A 29 -14.61 14.16 2.89
C ASP A 29 -14.84 15.67 2.74
N SER A 30 -16.05 16.08 2.33
CA SER A 30 -16.47 17.46 2.34
C SER A 30 -16.98 17.95 3.71
N ASN A 31 -17.18 17.03 4.67
CA ASN A 31 -17.62 17.35 6.02
C ASN A 31 -16.49 18.00 6.85
N THR A 32 -16.87 18.51 8.04
CA THR A 32 -15.93 19.14 8.97
C THR A 32 -15.06 18.16 9.76
N GLY A 33 -15.51 16.91 9.92
CA GLY A 33 -14.87 15.92 10.78
C GLY A 33 -15.21 16.05 12.27
N LEU A 34 -15.93 17.06 12.71
CA LEU A 34 -16.11 17.43 14.12
C LEU A 34 -17.15 16.63 14.90
N SER A 35 -17.80 15.67 14.27
CA SER A 35 -18.74 14.75 14.92
C SER A 35 -18.94 13.49 14.08
N ASP A 36 -19.54 12.43 14.64
CA ASP A 36 -19.87 11.25 13.84
C ASP A 36 -20.77 11.59 12.65
N ALA A 37 -21.75 12.47 12.80
CA ALA A 37 -22.63 12.89 11.70
C ALA A 37 -21.87 13.64 10.59
N GLN A 38 -20.79 14.33 10.95
CA GLN A 38 -19.94 15.11 10.06
C GLN A 38 -18.57 14.43 9.83
N ALA A 39 -18.49 13.12 10.02
CA ALA A 39 -17.23 12.38 9.88
C ALA A 39 -16.70 12.41 8.44
N TRP A 40 -15.39 12.45 8.32
CA TRP A 40 -14.68 12.22 7.07
C TRP A 40 -14.79 10.76 6.63
N LYS A 41 -14.46 10.50 5.36
CA LYS A 41 -14.55 9.16 4.78
C LYS A 41 -13.21 8.46 4.67
N THR A 42 -12.16 9.18 4.31
CA THR A 42 -10.92 8.55 3.83
C THR A 42 -9.68 8.94 4.63
N ILE A 43 -8.67 8.08 4.64
CA ILE A 43 -7.32 8.40 5.11
C ILE A 43 -6.73 9.56 4.29
N THR A 44 -7.02 9.62 2.99
CA THR A 44 -6.56 10.72 2.11
C THR A 44 -7.01 12.08 2.63
N LYS A 45 -8.26 12.19 3.10
CA LYS A 45 -8.75 13.44 3.71
C LYS A 45 -7.98 13.78 4.98
N VAL A 46 -7.74 12.81 5.85
CA VAL A 46 -6.93 13.01 7.07
C VAL A 46 -5.54 13.51 6.72
N ASN A 47 -4.88 12.88 5.74
CA ASN A 47 -3.56 13.31 5.26
C ASN A 47 -3.57 14.74 4.70
N THR A 48 -4.64 15.12 3.96
CA THR A 48 -4.78 16.49 3.42
C THR A 48 -4.89 17.52 4.54
N VAL A 49 -5.67 17.22 5.59
CA VAL A 49 -5.83 18.10 6.75
C VAL A 49 -4.53 18.18 7.54
N TRP A 50 -3.79 17.08 7.64
CA TRP A 50 -2.48 17.02 8.28
C TRP A 50 -1.46 17.89 7.52
N ALA A 51 -1.36 17.69 6.21
CA ALA A 51 -0.44 18.47 5.36
C ALA A 51 -0.76 19.97 5.33
N ALA A 52 -2.01 20.36 5.65
CA ALA A 52 -2.42 21.75 5.77
C ALA A 52 -2.07 22.39 7.11
N GLY A 53 -1.45 21.66 8.05
CA GLY A 53 -1.09 22.18 9.37
C GLY A 53 -2.30 22.48 10.27
N THR A 54 -3.38 21.72 10.12
CA THR A 54 -4.63 22.02 10.83
C THR A 54 -4.69 21.40 12.22
N PHE A 55 -4.05 20.24 12.42
CA PHE A 55 -4.06 19.58 13.72
C PHE A 55 -3.13 20.28 14.70
N ALA A 56 -3.65 20.52 15.91
CA ALA A 56 -2.94 21.15 16.99
C ALA A 56 -2.54 20.13 18.07
N PRO A 57 -1.53 20.44 18.90
CA PRO A 57 -1.23 19.61 20.07
C PRO A 57 -2.45 19.39 20.97
N GLY A 58 -2.75 18.12 21.23
CA GLY A 58 -3.91 17.67 22.01
C GLY A 58 -5.08 17.16 21.16
N ASP A 59 -5.08 17.41 19.86
CA ASP A 59 -6.15 16.93 18.98
C ASP A 59 -6.19 15.39 18.87
N ASN A 60 -7.39 14.86 18.62
CA ASN A 60 -7.61 13.45 18.49
C ASN A 60 -8.25 13.13 17.13
N ILE A 61 -7.76 12.10 16.47
CA ILE A 61 -8.31 11.58 15.21
C ILE A 61 -8.83 10.18 15.47
N TYR A 62 -10.15 10.02 15.43
CA TYR A 62 -10.82 8.78 15.77
C TYR A 62 -11.39 8.07 14.53
N PHE A 63 -10.94 6.85 14.30
CA PHE A 63 -11.48 5.96 13.26
C PHE A 63 -12.59 5.10 13.86
N ARG A 64 -13.70 4.94 13.11
CA ARG A 64 -14.83 4.16 13.59
C ARG A 64 -14.50 2.67 13.68
N ARG A 65 -14.85 2.06 14.81
CA ARG A 65 -14.74 0.62 15.02
C ARG A 65 -15.63 -0.15 14.03
N GLY A 66 -15.13 -1.29 13.56
CA GLY A 66 -15.79 -2.14 12.58
C GLY A 66 -15.56 -1.73 11.13
N ASP A 67 -14.97 -0.57 10.87
CA ASP A 67 -14.69 -0.09 9.52
C ASP A 67 -13.26 -0.45 9.06
N THR A 68 -13.08 -0.58 7.74
CA THR A 68 -11.79 -0.69 7.08
C THR A 68 -11.52 0.55 6.25
N PHE A 69 -10.32 1.10 6.38
CA PHE A 69 -9.85 2.29 5.66
C PHE A 69 -8.63 1.91 4.83
N TYR A 70 -8.64 2.27 3.55
CA TYR A 70 -7.55 1.97 2.62
C TYR A 70 -6.66 3.17 2.39
N GLY A 71 -5.35 2.95 2.39
CA GLY A 71 -4.33 3.97 2.19
C GLY A 71 -3.28 4.00 3.28
N THR A 72 -2.28 4.87 3.12
CA THR A 72 -1.22 5.10 4.09
C THR A 72 -1.53 6.36 4.88
N LEU A 73 -1.54 6.27 6.20
CA LEU A 73 -1.66 7.45 7.07
C LEU A 73 -0.28 8.10 7.21
N THR A 74 -0.18 9.35 6.79
CA THR A 74 1.06 10.14 6.83
C THR A 74 0.96 11.20 7.90
N VAL A 75 1.78 11.07 8.94
CA VAL A 75 1.85 12.00 10.08
C VAL A 75 2.97 13.00 9.81
N THR A 76 2.62 14.28 9.63
CA THR A 76 3.58 15.35 9.32
C THR A 76 3.81 16.33 10.46
N GLU A 77 2.96 16.30 11.48
CA GLU A 77 3.03 17.19 12.63
C GLU A 77 3.07 16.40 13.93
N SER A 78 3.58 17.02 14.96
CA SER A 78 3.74 16.43 16.28
C SER A 78 2.97 17.22 17.32
N GLY A 79 2.44 16.54 18.32
CA GLY A 79 2.01 17.17 19.57
C GLY A 79 3.19 17.64 20.40
N THR A 80 2.92 17.98 21.64
CA THR A 80 3.93 18.29 22.66
C THR A 80 3.97 17.18 23.70
N SER A 81 4.97 17.20 24.58
CA SER A 81 5.05 16.23 25.68
C SER A 81 3.87 16.29 26.65
N ALA A 82 3.19 17.45 26.73
CA ALA A 82 2.01 17.64 27.58
C ALA A 82 0.70 17.41 26.84
N ASN A 83 0.67 17.63 25.51
CA ASN A 83 -0.52 17.55 24.67
C ASN A 83 -0.19 16.77 23.39
N ASN A 84 -0.28 15.44 23.43
CA ASN A 84 -0.04 14.58 22.29
C ASN A 84 -1.19 14.69 21.28
N ILE A 85 -0.88 14.58 19.97
CA ILE A 85 -1.90 14.26 18.96
C ILE A 85 -2.17 12.76 19.07
N THR A 86 -3.44 12.37 19.19
CA THR A 86 -3.83 10.97 19.39
C THR A 86 -4.54 10.43 18.15
N ILE A 87 -4.10 9.27 17.68
CA ILE A 87 -4.83 8.50 16.69
C ILE A 87 -5.47 7.32 17.43
N GLY A 88 -6.80 7.23 17.37
CA GLY A 88 -7.56 6.26 18.14
C GLY A 88 -8.78 5.71 17.41
N ALA A 89 -9.66 5.08 18.16
CA ALA A 89 -10.89 4.49 17.66
C ALA A 89 -12.09 4.93 18.48
N TYR A 90 -13.27 5.04 17.84
CA TYR A 90 -14.52 5.36 18.51
C TYR A 90 -15.66 4.40 18.12
N GLY A 91 -16.76 4.46 18.85
CA GLY A 91 -17.90 3.57 18.63
C GLY A 91 -17.69 2.19 19.26
N THR A 92 -18.46 1.23 18.79
CA THR A 92 -18.46 -0.16 19.30
C THR A 92 -18.08 -1.14 18.20
N GLY A 93 -17.60 -2.32 18.59
CA GLY A 93 -17.20 -3.38 17.67
C GLY A 93 -15.68 -3.60 17.63
N ASN A 94 -15.23 -4.32 16.61
CA ASN A 94 -13.82 -4.62 16.39
C ASN A 94 -13.00 -3.34 16.14
N ASN A 95 -11.71 -3.39 16.37
CA ASN A 95 -10.84 -2.25 16.06
C ASN A 95 -10.93 -1.90 14.57
N PRO A 96 -10.81 -0.61 14.21
CA PRO A 96 -10.73 -0.20 12.82
C PRO A 96 -9.47 -0.80 12.17
N VAL A 97 -9.57 -1.11 10.89
CA VAL A 97 -8.45 -1.62 10.10
C VAL A 97 -7.97 -0.50 9.18
N LEU A 98 -6.69 -0.14 9.29
CA LEU A 98 -6.01 0.71 8.31
C LEU A 98 -5.18 -0.20 7.40
N SER A 99 -5.52 -0.26 6.12
CA SER A 99 -4.94 -1.18 5.16
C SER A 99 -4.17 -0.43 4.07
N GLY A 100 -2.91 -0.78 3.88
CA GLY A 100 -2.09 -0.27 2.77
C GLY A 100 -2.38 -0.92 1.41
N PHE A 101 -3.30 -1.88 1.35
CA PHE A 101 -3.68 -2.50 0.08
C PHE A 101 -4.53 -1.56 -0.77
N GLN A 102 -4.39 -1.68 -2.08
CA GLN A 102 -5.29 -1.03 -3.04
C GLN A 102 -6.43 -1.99 -3.36
N VAL A 103 -7.67 -1.50 -3.24
CA VAL A 103 -8.84 -2.26 -3.68
C VAL A 103 -8.99 -2.09 -5.18
N THR A 104 -9.10 -3.21 -5.90
CA THR A 104 -9.37 -3.23 -7.34
C THR A 104 -10.79 -3.74 -7.59
N SER A 105 -11.42 -3.21 -8.62
CA SER A 105 -12.74 -3.61 -9.09
C SER A 105 -12.75 -3.57 -10.62
N SER A 106 -13.86 -3.93 -11.23
CA SER A 106 -14.00 -3.89 -12.70
C SER A 106 -13.07 -4.87 -13.42
N TRP A 107 -13.00 -6.08 -12.89
CA TRP A 107 -12.37 -7.20 -13.56
C TRP A 107 -13.20 -7.61 -14.78
N THR A 108 -12.54 -7.88 -15.89
CA THR A 108 -13.19 -8.33 -17.14
C THR A 108 -12.62 -9.68 -17.55
N ASP A 109 -13.44 -10.48 -18.19
CA ASP A 109 -13.06 -11.73 -18.85
C ASP A 109 -13.24 -11.51 -20.36
N PRO A 110 -12.23 -10.99 -21.07
CA PRO A 110 -12.37 -10.55 -22.45
C PRO A 110 -12.54 -11.72 -23.43
N GLU A 111 -12.04 -12.90 -23.08
CA GLU A 111 -12.04 -14.09 -23.94
C GLU A 111 -13.07 -15.15 -23.53
N THR A 112 -13.78 -14.92 -22.43
CA THR A 112 -14.79 -15.84 -21.86
C THR A 112 -14.23 -17.24 -21.53
N ASP A 113 -12.96 -17.27 -21.14
CA ASP A 113 -12.21 -18.50 -20.77
C ASP A 113 -12.08 -18.67 -19.24
N GLY A 114 -12.66 -17.75 -18.46
CA GLY A 114 -12.57 -17.75 -17.01
C GLY A 114 -11.34 -17.03 -16.46
N ILE A 115 -10.53 -16.40 -17.33
CA ILE A 115 -9.38 -15.59 -16.93
C ILE A 115 -9.79 -14.12 -16.83
N TYR A 116 -9.75 -13.59 -15.62
CA TYR A 116 -10.13 -12.21 -15.37
C TYR A 116 -8.91 -11.29 -15.37
N VAL A 117 -9.00 -10.19 -16.10
CA VAL A 117 -7.96 -9.18 -16.21
C VAL A 117 -8.40 -7.85 -15.62
N HIS A 118 -7.46 -7.14 -15.02
CA HIS A 118 -7.63 -5.78 -14.52
C HIS A 118 -6.34 -4.98 -14.74
N SER A 119 -6.48 -3.80 -15.33
CA SER A 119 -5.35 -2.89 -15.54
C SER A 119 -5.11 -2.04 -14.30
N LEU A 120 -3.91 -2.08 -13.76
CA LEU A 120 -3.51 -1.23 -12.64
C LEU A 120 -3.07 0.15 -13.12
N SER A 121 -3.40 1.19 -12.34
CA SER A 121 -2.94 2.56 -12.58
C SER A 121 -2.48 3.19 -11.24
N PRO A 122 -1.24 3.69 -11.12
CA PRO A 122 -0.18 3.55 -12.14
C PRO A 122 0.20 2.09 -12.39
N GLU A 123 0.70 1.82 -13.58
CA GLU A 123 1.13 0.47 -13.95
C GLU A 123 2.23 0.00 -12.99
N SER A 124 1.95 -1.05 -12.25
CA SER A 124 2.87 -1.64 -11.28
C SER A 124 2.66 -3.15 -11.21
N THR A 125 3.74 -3.87 -11.01
CA THR A 125 3.66 -5.32 -10.81
C THR A 125 3.31 -5.59 -9.34
N PRO A 126 2.09 -6.08 -9.03
CA PRO A 126 1.76 -6.44 -7.67
C PRO A 126 2.56 -7.69 -7.26
N ASN A 127 3.10 -7.69 -6.05
CA ASN A 127 3.76 -8.85 -5.47
C ASN A 127 2.86 -9.65 -4.53
N ILE A 128 1.70 -9.10 -4.19
CA ILE A 128 0.68 -9.74 -3.34
C ILE A 128 -0.69 -9.39 -3.92
N LEU A 129 -1.50 -10.41 -4.13
CA LEU A 129 -2.92 -10.28 -4.46
C LEU A 129 -3.74 -10.97 -3.37
N LEU A 130 -4.75 -10.27 -2.85
CA LEU A 130 -5.70 -10.84 -1.91
C LEU A 130 -7.08 -10.96 -2.57
N LEU A 131 -7.66 -12.14 -2.52
CA LEU A 131 -9.07 -12.38 -2.87
C LEU A 131 -9.82 -12.70 -1.58
N ASP A 132 -10.81 -11.88 -1.23
CA ASP A 132 -11.59 -11.98 0.00
C ASP A 132 -10.71 -12.08 1.28
N GLY A 133 -9.60 -11.34 1.29
CA GLY A 133 -8.66 -11.32 2.41
C GLY A 133 -7.68 -12.51 2.44
N VAL A 134 -7.78 -13.44 1.50
CA VAL A 134 -6.88 -14.60 1.39
C VAL A 134 -5.79 -14.30 0.36
N ASN A 135 -4.53 -14.54 0.74
CA ASN A 135 -3.41 -14.38 -0.16
C ASN A 135 -3.48 -15.41 -1.29
N THR A 136 -3.49 -14.93 -2.53
CA THR A 136 -3.41 -15.79 -3.71
C THR A 136 -1.95 -15.85 -4.20
N PRO A 137 -1.45 -17.03 -4.57
CA PRO A 137 -0.13 -17.13 -5.18
C PRO A 137 -0.10 -16.35 -6.51
N LEU A 138 1.05 -15.79 -6.84
CA LEU A 138 1.30 -15.28 -8.18
C LEU A 138 1.29 -16.45 -9.16
N GLY A 139 0.75 -16.22 -10.36
CA GLY A 139 0.84 -17.20 -11.46
C GLY A 139 2.31 -17.55 -11.71
N ARG A 140 2.58 -18.85 -11.82
CA ARG A 140 3.93 -19.38 -12.08
C ARG A 140 3.86 -20.64 -12.93
N TYR A 141 4.93 -20.92 -13.62
CA TYR A 141 5.13 -22.18 -14.30
C TYR A 141 6.45 -22.83 -13.84
N PRO A 142 6.47 -24.12 -13.50
CA PRO A 142 5.30 -24.96 -13.23
C PRO A 142 4.60 -24.53 -11.92
N ASP A 143 3.32 -24.86 -11.74
CA ASP A 143 2.46 -24.39 -10.66
C ASP A 143 2.99 -24.72 -9.25
N HIS A 144 3.51 -25.92 -9.05
CA HIS A 144 3.83 -26.44 -7.71
C HIS A 144 5.26 -26.95 -7.54
N THR A 145 6.03 -27.03 -8.63
CA THR A 145 7.39 -27.60 -8.65
C THR A 145 8.40 -26.56 -9.16
N TYR A 146 9.61 -27.02 -9.41
CA TYR A 146 10.66 -26.30 -10.11
C TYR A 146 11.12 -27.18 -11.26
N LEU A 147 11.63 -26.55 -12.32
CA LEU A 147 12.32 -27.24 -13.39
C LEU A 147 13.79 -27.38 -13.00
N ASP A 148 14.40 -28.48 -13.36
CA ASP A 148 15.83 -28.75 -13.16
C ASP A 148 16.58 -28.50 -14.47
N VAL A 149 17.35 -27.43 -14.49
CA VAL A 149 18.06 -26.94 -15.68
C VAL A 149 19.11 -27.93 -16.16
N GLU A 150 19.02 -28.41 -17.41
CA GLU A 150 20.01 -29.31 -18.00
C GLU A 150 21.24 -28.56 -18.53
N SER A 151 21.03 -27.33 -19.02
CA SER A 151 22.13 -26.52 -19.56
C SER A 151 21.82 -25.04 -19.41
N ALA A 152 22.82 -24.28 -18.96
CA ALA A 152 22.68 -22.85 -18.80
C ALA A 152 23.98 -22.09 -19.04
N THR A 153 23.80 -20.81 -19.39
CA THR A 153 24.83 -19.76 -19.35
C THR A 153 24.34 -18.63 -18.46
N THR A 154 25.05 -17.51 -18.42
CA THR A 154 24.59 -16.31 -17.70
C THR A 154 23.35 -15.65 -18.33
N SER A 155 22.91 -16.05 -19.50
CA SER A 155 21.81 -15.44 -20.22
C SER A 155 20.91 -16.40 -20.99
N THR A 156 21.18 -17.70 -20.92
CA THR A 156 20.34 -18.73 -21.57
C THR A 156 20.13 -19.90 -20.64
N ILE A 157 18.97 -20.53 -20.75
CA ILE A 157 18.61 -21.77 -20.07
C ILE A 157 18.00 -22.70 -21.12
N THR A 158 18.37 -23.98 -21.05
CA THR A 158 17.71 -25.05 -21.79
C THR A 158 17.27 -26.11 -20.79
N ASP A 159 16.01 -26.51 -20.92
CA ASP A 159 15.34 -27.46 -20.04
C ASP A 159 14.30 -28.24 -20.86
N THR A 160 14.44 -29.55 -20.94
CA THR A 160 13.56 -30.41 -21.75
C THR A 160 12.15 -30.49 -21.21
N ASP A 161 11.96 -30.16 -19.91
CA ASP A 161 10.65 -30.14 -19.27
C ASP A 161 9.94 -28.76 -19.47
N LEU A 162 10.64 -27.77 -20.04
CA LEU A 162 10.03 -26.50 -20.39
C LEU A 162 9.13 -26.70 -21.62
N ALA A 163 7.84 -26.45 -21.42
CA ALA A 163 6.86 -26.54 -22.51
C ALA A 163 7.10 -25.42 -23.54
N ALA A 164 6.92 -25.75 -24.81
CA ALA A 164 6.97 -24.78 -25.91
C ALA A 164 5.76 -23.79 -25.91
N SER A 165 4.74 -24.09 -25.12
CA SER A 165 3.53 -23.28 -24.92
C SER A 165 3.09 -23.39 -23.45
N PRO A 166 2.63 -22.32 -22.80
CA PRO A 166 2.51 -20.94 -23.34
C PRO A 166 3.86 -20.30 -23.65
N ASP A 167 3.82 -19.23 -24.44
CA ASP A 167 4.99 -18.38 -24.65
C ASP A 167 5.27 -17.57 -23.38
N PHE A 168 6.52 -17.56 -22.92
CA PHE A 168 6.95 -16.87 -21.71
C PHE A 168 7.68 -15.55 -21.99
N ASP A 169 7.69 -15.04 -23.22
CA ASP A 169 8.31 -13.76 -23.53
C ASP A 169 7.76 -12.64 -22.65
N GLY A 170 8.66 -11.85 -22.04
CA GLY A 170 8.32 -10.79 -21.11
C GLY A 170 8.03 -11.25 -19.66
N ALA A 171 7.88 -12.55 -19.43
CA ALA A 171 7.71 -13.07 -18.08
C ALA A 171 9.00 -12.95 -17.23
N GLN A 172 8.88 -13.11 -15.93
CA GLN A 172 10.02 -13.20 -15.03
C GLN A 172 10.46 -14.64 -14.84
N VAL A 173 11.72 -14.92 -15.04
CA VAL A 173 12.37 -16.15 -14.60
C VAL A 173 13.07 -15.95 -13.27
N VAL A 174 12.89 -16.91 -12.35
CA VAL A 174 13.61 -16.95 -11.08
C VAL A 174 14.52 -18.18 -11.10
N ILE A 175 15.82 -17.94 -11.00
CA ILE A 175 16.83 -18.95 -11.22
C ILE A 175 17.65 -19.10 -9.93
N ARG A 176 17.88 -20.33 -9.50
CA ARG A 176 18.88 -20.61 -8.45
C ARG A 176 20.23 -20.74 -9.12
N THR A 177 21.01 -19.66 -9.06
CA THR A 177 22.37 -19.62 -9.65
C THR A 177 23.44 -20.12 -8.68
N TRP A 178 23.11 -20.33 -7.41
CA TRP A 178 23.98 -20.90 -6.37
C TRP A 178 23.13 -21.46 -5.21
N TYR A 179 23.74 -22.26 -4.33
CA TYR A 179 23.05 -22.95 -3.23
C TYR A 179 22.10 -22.05 -2.41
N TRP A 180 22.47 -20.79 -2.23
CA TRP A 180 21.71 -19.80 -1.45
C TRP A 180 21.31 -18.55 -2.23
N MET A 181 21.50 -18.54 -3.54
CA MET A 181 21.25 -17.35 -4.37
C MET A 181 20.13 -17.64 -5.37
N LEU A 182 19.12 -16.76 -5.34
CA LEU A 182 18.07 -16.69 -6.35
C LEU A 182 18.24 -15.36 -7.10
N GLU A 183 18.29 -15.42 -8.40
CA GLU A 183 18.32 -14.26 -9.28
C GLU A 183 17.03 -14.20 -10.09
N LYS A 184 16.58 -12.98 -10.34
CA LYS A 184 15.40 -12.69 -11.19
C LYS A 184 15.87 -12.04 -12.47
N SER A 185 15.30 -12.46 -13.58
CA SER A 185 15.53 -11.83 -14.87
C SER A 185 14.25 -11.83 -15.71
N THR A 186 14.18 -10.94 -16.69
CA THR A 186 13.09 -10.95 -17.67
C THR A 186 13.46 -11.91 -18.82
N ILE A 187 12.53 -12.76 -19.22
CA ILE A 187 12.65 -13.60 -20.40
C ILE A 187 12.57 -12.68 -21.63
N LEU A 188 13.61 -12.70 -22.43
CA LEU A 188 13.73 -11.90 -23.65
C LEU A 188 13.26 -12.65 -24.88
N ASN A 189 13.36 -13.97 -24.88
CA ASN A 189 12.86 -14.84 -25.93
C ASN A 189 12.68 -16.25 -25.39
N HIS A 190 11.58 -16.88 -25.76
CA HIS A 190 11.26 -18.28 -25.50
C HIS A 190 11.12 -19.03 -26.83
N THR A 191 11.82 -20.12 -26.98
CA THR A 191 11.76 -20.97 -28.17
C THR A 191 11.88 -22.45 -27.80
N GLY A 192 10.79 -23.16 -27.89
CA GLY A 192 10.75 -24.59 -27.56
C GLY A 192 11.12 -24.84 -26.09
N THR A 193 12.24 -25.53 -25.87
CA THR A 193 12.76 -25.86 -24.53
C THR A 193 13.84 -24.89 -24.07
N SER A 194 13.99 -23.75 -24.75
CA SER A 194 15.06 -22.78 -24.45
C SER A 194 14.50 -21.39 -24.22
N ILE A 195 15.06 -20.70 -23.22
CA ILE A 195 14.82 -19.28 -22.98
C ILE A 195 16.12 -18.50 -23.01
N THR A 196 16.05 -17.26 -23.51
CA THR A 196 17.07 -16.25 -23.28
C THR A 196 16.53 -15.23 -22.30
N HIS A 197 17.38 -14.71 -21.42
CA HIS A 197 16.99 -13.76 -20.39
C HIS A 197 18.08 -12.70 -20.19
N GLY A 198 17.77 -11.64 -19.42
CA GLY A 198 18.77 -10.66 -19.01
C GLY A 198 19.92 -11.35 -18.26
N SER A 199 21.14 -10.84 -18.43
CA SER A 199 22.32 -11.49 -17.89
C SER A 199 22.30 -11.58 -16.37
N ASN A 200 22.49 -12.78 -15.84
CA ASN A 200 22.69 -13.05 -14.44
C ASN A 200 24.15 -12.89 -14.05
N ARG A 201 24.40 -12.74 -12.74
CA ARG A 201 25.75 -12.63 -12.22
C ARG A 201 26.52 -13.96 -12.34
N TYR A 202 25.83 -15.06 -12.20
CA TYR A 202 26.38 -16.42 -12.30
C TYR A 202 25.52 -17.28 -13.22
N ALA A 203 26.11 -18.26 -13.88
CA ALA A 203 25.37 -19.34 -14.51
C ALA A 203 24.84 -20.30 -13.43
N PRO A 204 23.64 -20.86 -13.59
CA PRO A 204 23.13 -21.89 -12.69
C PRO A 204 23.93 -23.16 -12.73
#